data_8bc7a978367b048d57e33088b84dd3e6
#
_entry.id   8bc7a978367b048d57e33088b84dd3e6
#
_cell.length_a   1.000
_cell.length_b   1.000
_cell.length_c   1.000
_cell.angle_alpha   90.00
_cell.angle_beta   90.00
_cell.angle_gamma   90.00
#
_symmetry.space_group_name_H-M   'P 1'
#
loop_
_entity.id
_entity.type
_entity.pdbx_description
1 polymer ?
#
loop_
_entity_poly.entity_id
_entity_poly.type
_entity_poly.pdbx_seq_one_letter_code
_entity_poly.pdbx_strand_id
1 'polypeptide(L)'
;PYTTLFRSQAVIQGWYPDMTWQMMADAAFAVEAGATYFVTNRDLTIPRELGIAPGCGSMIRAVITATGVEPVASAGKPEAYMYDEARELNAAEGHDLVPKEASIAIGDRLDTDIEAGNRGDYDSLAVLTGVTNPTELMLAPSHLRPTFIAPDLRELGEAQPEPVRDESGTWECRKASAWFENGQVHVSDPTSMDGLRAAVCAAWEAADQGAQLSEATVPVFAIEA
;
A
#
# COMPACT_ATOMS: atom_id res chain seq x y z
N PRO A 1 4.66 20.72 35.26
CA PRO A 1 4.32 20.52 33.84
C PRO A 1 4.09 19.04 33.51
N TYR A 2 4.85 18.09 34.09
CA TYR A 2 4.68 16.64 33.80
C TYR A 2 3.35 16.03 34.27
N THR A 3 2.65 16.65 35.20
CA THR A 3 1.37 16.12 35.72
C THR A 3 0.20 16.17 34.74
N THR A 4 0.33 16.91 33.63
CA THR A 4 -0.74 17.02 32.63
C THR A 4 -0.71 15.85 31.66
N LEU A 5 0.45 15.34 31.29
CA LEU A 5 0.63 14.18 30.40
C LEU A 5 0.08 12.90 31.01
N PHE A 6 0.24 12.71 32.32
CA PHE A 6 -0.31 11.55 33.05
C PHE A 6 -1.85 11.51 33.16
N ARG A 7 -2.56 12.52 32.62
CA ARG A 7 -4.03 12.58 32.58
C ARG A 7 -4.60 12.42 31.19
N SER A 8 -3.76 12.27 30.17
CA SER A 8 -4.23 12.03 28.79
C SER A 8 -4.91 10.68 28.72
N GLN A 9 -6.13 10.66 28.20
CA GLN A 9 -6.90 9.42 27.95
C GLN A 9 -6.50 8.77 26.64
N ALA A 10 -5.99 9.57 25.68
CA ALA A 10 -5.54 9.10 24.39
C ALA A 10 -4.33 9.91 23.89
N VAL A 11 -3.51 9.26 23.07
CA VAL A 11 -2.45 9.85 22.27
C VAL A 11 -2.79 9.60 20.82
N ILE A 12 -2.71 10.63 19.97
CA ILE A 12 -2.81 10.52 18.51
C ILE A 12 -1.49 11.00 17.94
N GLN A 13 -0.73 10.10 17.33
CA GLN A 13 0.55 10.43 16.70
C GLN A 13 0.40 10.51 15.20
N GLY A 14 0.86 11.61 14.61
CA GLY A 14 0.98 11.84 13.18
C GLY A 14 2.41 12.22 12.79
N TRP A 15 2.60 12.54 11.51
CA TRP A 15 3.86 13.06 11.00
C TRP A 15 3.92 14.58 11.12
N TYR A 16 5.07 15.09 11.55
CA TYR A 16 5.37 16.51 11.61
C TYR A 16 6.86 16.73 11.27
N PRO A 17 7.22 17.65 10.35
CA PRO A 17 8.61 17.80 9.90
C PRO A 17 9.58 18.21 11.00
N ASP A 18 9.12 18.96 11.99
CA ASP A 18 9.93 19.44 13.13
C ASP A 18 9.71 18.59 14.40
N MET A 19 9.28 17.32 14.25
CA MET A 19 9.08 16.42 15.38
C MET A 19 10.40 16.22 16.14
N THR A 20 10.36 16.48 17.44
CA THR A 20 11.50 16.36 18.32
C THR A 20 11.51 15.03 19.07
N TRP A 21 12.67 14.62 19.57
CA TRP A 21 12.77 13.50 20.50
C TRP A 21 11.86 13.69 21.72
N GLN A 22 11.77 14.93 22.25
CA GLN A 22 10.93 15.22 23.41
C GLN A 22 9.44 14.97 23.13
N MET A 23 8.92 15.32 21.93
CA MET A 23 7.54 15.06 21.57
C MET A 23 7.25 13.56 21.52
N MET A 24 8.18 12.76 20.98
CA MET A 24 8.04 11.29 20.99
C MET A 24 8.14 10.70 22.40
N ALA A 25 9.00 11.24 23.25
CA ALA A 25 9.12 10.84 24.64
C ALA A 25 7.85 11.16 25.44
N ASP A 26 7.26 12.34 25.22
CA ASP A 26 6.01 12.74 25.88
C ASP A 26 4.85 11.82 25.45
N ALA A 27 4.77 11.43 24.16
CA ALA A 27 3.83 10.44 23.69
C ALA A 27 4.04 9.07 24.38
N ALA A 28 5.30 8.61 24.45
CA ALA A 28 5.64 7.34 25.11
C ALA A 28 5.24 7.36 26.60
N PHE A 29 5.53 8.43 27.33
CA PHE A 29 5.17 8.56 28.76
C PHE A 29 3.65 8.52 28.97
N ALA A 30 2.86 9.16 28.08
CA ALA A 30 1.42 9.12 28.17
C ALA A 30 0.87 7.70 27.89
N VAL A 31 1.43 7.01 26.88
CA VAL A 31 1.06 5.62 26.54
C VAL A 31 1.41 4.67 27.69
N GLU A 32 2.60 4.76 28.26
CA GLU A 32 3.00 3.97 29.45
C GLU A 32 2.08 4.24 30.66
N ALA A 33 1.58 5.49 30.79
CA ALA A 33 0.62 5.84 31.83
C ALA A 33 -0.80 5.34 31.56
N GLY A 34 -1.05 4.62 30.48
CA GLY A 34 -2.31 3.98 30.15
C GLY A 34 -3.19 4.76 29.17
N ALA A 35 -2.68 5.80 28.49
CA ALA A 35 -3.42 6.48 27.43
C ALA A 35 -3.58 5.54 26.20
N THR A 36 -4.79 5.53 25.61
CA THR A 36 -5.05 4.78 24.39
C THR A 36 -4.23 5.38 23.23
N TYR A 37 -3.49 4.53 22.51
CA TYR A 37 -2.60 4.97 21.45
C TYR A 37 -3.23 4.81 20.09
N PHE A 38 -3.38 5.92 19.36
CA PHE A 38 -3.85 6.01 17.98
C PHE A 38 -2.78 6.65 17.09
N VAL A 39 -2.81 6.32 15.80
CA VAL A 39 -1.88 6.88 14.80
C VAL A 39 -2.64 7.34 13.56
N THR A 40 -2.04 8.25 12.77
CA THR A 40 -2.71 8.79 11.58
C THR A 40 -2.49 7.96 10.33
N ASN A 41 -1.30 7.38 10.15
CA ASN A 41 -0.92 6.45 9.08
C ASN A 41 0.35 5.69 9.48
N ARG A 42 0.69 4.63 8.73
CA ARG A 42 1.85 3.79 9.04
C ARG A 42 2.94 3.81 7.96
N ASP A 43 2.94 4.79 7.07
CA ASP A 43 3.98 4.94 6.03
C ASP A 43 5.37 5.01 6.67
N LEU A 44 6.23 4.03 6.40
CA LEU A 44 7.56 3.94 7.01
C LEU A 44 8.53 4.98 6.48
N THR A 45 8.35 5.36 5.25
CA THR A 45 9.23 6.30 4.55
C THR A 45 8.44 7.40 3.88
N ILE A 46 9.10 8.51 3.61
CA ILE A 46 8.55 9.62 2.83
C ILE A 46 9.59 10.11 1.83
N PRO A 47 9.29 10.16 0.52
CA PRO A 47 10.16 10.77 -0.47
C PRO A 47 10.31 12.26 -0.22
N ARG A 48 11.54 12.77 -0.29
CA ARG A 48 11.88 14.18 -0.16
C ARG A 48 12.87 14.56 -1.26
N GLU A 49 13.12 15.86 -1.45
CA GLU A 49 14.03 16.38 -2.48
C GLU A 49 15.43 15.74 -2.46
N LEU A 50 15.97 15.48 -1.28
CA LEU A 50 17.32 14.95 -1.10
C LEU A 50 17.38 13.41 -0.97
N GLY A 51 16.24 12.70 -1.03
CA GLY A 51 16.17 11.25 -0.89
C GLY A 51 15.02 10.77 -0.02
N ILE A 52 15.10 9.52 0.40
CA ILE A 52 14.09 8.90 1.25
C ILE A 52 14.34 9.25 2.71
N ALA A 53 13.32 9.79 3.38
CA ALA A 53 13.35 10.18 4.80
C ALA A 53 12.42 9.27 5.64
N PRO A 54 12.59 9.21 6.98
CA PRO A 54 11.65 8.53 7.86
C PRO A 54 10.24 9.13 7.77
N GLY A 55 9.26 8.28 7.50
CA GLY A 55 7.83 8.62 7.51
C GLY A 55 7.20 8.48 8.90
N CYS A 56 5.89 8.68 8.96
CA CYS A 56 5.10 8.59 10.20
C CYS A 56 5.30 7.25 10.91
N GLY A 57 5.25 6.14 10.17
CA GLY A 57 5.44 4.79 10.70
C GLY A 57 6.78 4.56 11.37
N SER A 58 7.87 5.18 10.88
CA SER A 58 9.19 5.10 11.53
C SER A 58 9.20 5.79 12.89
N MET A 59 8.52 6.94 13.02
CA MET A 59 8.39 7.67 14.30
C MET A 59 7.47 6.92 15.27
N ILE A 60 6.41 6.30 14.77
CA ILE A 60 5.53 5.41 15.55
C ILE A 60 6.31 4.21 16.08
N ARG A 61 7.16 3.58 15.27
CA ARG A 61 8.01 2.46 15.70
C ARG A 61 8.96 2.86 16.84
N ALA A 62 9.44 4.10 16.87
CA ALA A 62 10.27 4.58 17.97
C ALA A 62 9.48 4.59 19.30
N VAL A 63 8.21 5.04 19.29
CA VAL A 63 7.33 5.01 20.48
C VAL A 63 6.97 3.58 20.86
N ILE A 64 6.61 2.71 19.90
CA ILE A 64 6.32 1.29 20.15
C ILE A 64 7.55 0.60 20.77
N THR A 65 8.75 0.85 20.24
CA THR A 65 9.98 0.26 20.77
C THR A 65 10.25 0.68 22.22
N ALA A 66 9.93 1.92 22.57
CA ALA A 66 10.12 2.44 23.92
C ALA A 66 9.09 1.87 24.93
N THR A 67 7.82 1.72 24.50
CA THR A 67 6.69 1.39 25.37
C THR A 67 6.28 -0.09 25.32
N GLY A 68 6.60 -0.80 24.24
CA GLY A 68 6.07 -2.14 23.96
C GLY A 68 4.58 -2.15 23.59
N VAL A 69 3.95 -0.97 23.41
CA VAL A 69 2.51 -0.84 23.14
C VAL A 69 2.26 -0.54 21.68
N GLU A 70 1.48 -1.39 21.02
CA GLU A 70 1.00 -1.17 19.66
C GLU A 70 -0.19 -0.19 19.65
N PRO A 71 -0.31 0.67 18.61
CA PRO A 71 -1.51 1.46 18.41
C PRO A 71 -2.74 0.59 18.23
N VAL A 72 -3.85 0.95 18.88
CA VAL A 72 -5.12 0.21 18.78
C VAL A 72 -5.77 0.38 17.41
N ALA A 73 -5.53 1.50 16.74
CA ALA A 73 -5.98 1.75 15.37
C ALA A 73 -5.12 2.82 14.68
N SER A 74 -5.12 2.79 13.34
CA SER A 74 -4.70 3.89 12.48
C SER A 74 -5.93 4.60 11.95
N ALA A 75 -6.00 5.92 12.05
CA ALA A 75 -7.10 6.71 11.49
C ALA A 75 -7.07 6.77 9.95
N GLY A 76 -5.91 6.51 9.36
CA GLY A 76 -5.69 6.37 7.93
C GLY A 76 -4.94 5.09 7.61
N LYS A 77 -4.29 5.06 6.47
CA LYS A 77 -3.54 3.90 5.92
C LYS A 77 -2.69 3.17 6.97
N PRO A 78 -2.69 1.82 7.00
CA PRO A 78 -3.33 0.86 6.10
C PRO A 78 -4.79 0.53 6.43
N GLU A 79 -5.46 1.30 7.28
CA GLU A 79 -6.89 1.14 7.56
C GLU A 79 -7.75 1.92 6.56
N ALA A 80 -8.95 1.41 6.25
CA ALA A 80 -9.84 1.96 5.24
C ALA A 80 -10.67 3.17 5.69
N TYR A 81 -10.63 3.53 6.97
CA TYR A 81 -11.50 4.57 7.56
C TYR A 81 -11.54 5.88 6.77
N MET A 82 -10.39 6.30 6.25
CA MET A 82 -10.31 7.56 5.48
C MET A 82 -11.04 7.48 4.14
N TYR A 83 -11.10 6.31 3.51
CA TYR A 83 -11.84 6.08 2.26
C TYR A 83 -13.34 6.03 2.54
N ASP A 84 -13.77 5.33 3.59
CA ASP A 84 -15.16 5.31 4.01
C ASP A 84 -15.65 6.72 4.38
N GLU A 85 -14.88 7.47 5.16
CA GLU A 85 -15.17 8.84 5.56
C GLU A 85 -15.27 9.78 4.35
N ALA A 86 -14.33 9.70 3.39
CA ALA A 86 -14.35 10.53 2.18
C ALA A 86 -15.62 10.28 1.36
N ARG A 87 -16.07 9.02 1.27
CA ARG A 87 -17.28 8.64 0.56
C ARG A 87 -18.54 9.18 1.26
N GLU A 88 -18.60 9.08 2.59
CA GLU A 88 -19.71 9.57 3.42
C GLU A 88 -19.78 11.10 3.42
N LEU A 89 -18.64 11.80 3.50
CA LEU A 89 -18.59 13.26 3.42
C LEU A 89 -19.08 13.77 2.06
N ASN A 90 -18.69 13.11 0.96
CA ASN A 90 -19.21 13.47 -0.37
C ASN A 90 -20.73 13.33 -0.44
N ALA A 91 -21.32 12.30 0.16
CA ALA A 91 -22.76 12.14 0.24
C ALA A 91 -23.42 13.23 1.14
N ALA A 92 -22.79 13.60 2.26
CA ALA A 92 -23.27 14.64 3.14
C ALA A 92 -23.30 16.05 2.50
N GLU A 93 -22.46 16.28 1.46
CA GLU A 93 -22.47 17.50 0.64
C GLU A 93 -23.61 17.56 -0.40
N GLY A 94 -24.50 16.57 -0.43
CA GLY A 94 -25.69 16.54 -1.27
C GLY A 94 -25.57 15.69 -2.53
N HIS A 95 -24.56 14.83 -2.58
CA HIS A 95 -24.40 13.78 -3.60
C HIS A 95 -24.98 12.45 -3.12
N ASP A 96 -25.28 11.54 -4.02
CA ASP A 96 -25.64 10.18 -3.67
C ASP A 96 -24.41 9.45 -3.06
N LEU A 97 -24.64 8.61 -2.07
CA LEU A 97 -23.59 7.76 -1.54
C LEU A 97 -23.12 6.75 -2.60
N VAL A 98 -21.93 6.97 -3.13
CA VAL A 98 -21.35 6.07 -4.13
C VAL A 98 -21.06 4.70 -3.50
N PRO A 99 -21.48 3.57 -4.08
CA PRO A 99 -21.14 2.26 -3.57
C PRO A 99 -19.64 1.99 -3.67
N LYS A 100 -19.12 1.08 -2.82
CA LYS A 100 -17.67 0.76 -2.78
C LYS A 100 -17.18 0.22 -4.12
N GLU A 101 -17.99 -0.58 -4.79
CA GLU A 101 -17.72 -1.18 -6.10
C GLU A 101 -17.59 -0.16 -7.25
N ALA A 102 -18.06 1.06 -7.03
CA ALA A 102 -17.90 2.19 -7.96
C ALA A 102 -16.87 3.22 -7.46
N SER A 103 -16.09 2.84 -6.46
CA SER A 103 -15.02 3.66 -5.86
C SER A 103 -13.69 2.93 -5.99
N ILE A 104 -12.62 3.66 -6.22
CA ILE A 104 -11.28 3.08 -6.37
C ILE A 104 -10.29 3.75 -5.42
N ALA A 105 -9.53 2.94 -4.70
CA ALA A 105 -8.39 3.39 -3.91
C ALA A 105 -7.15 3.48 -4.79
N ILE A 106 -6.48 4.63 -4.82
CA ILE A 106 -5.32 4.85 -5.70
C ILE A 106 -4.11 5.22 -4.86
N GLY A 107 -2.98 4.59 -5.13
CA GLY A 107 -1.73 4.93 -4.47
C GLY A 107 -0.51 4.26 -5.06
N ASP A 108 0.65 4.65 -4.55
CA ASP A 108 1.96 4.17 -4.99
C ASP A 108 2.63 3.23 -3.97
N ARG A 109 1.93 2.88 -2.89
CA ARG A 109 2.47 2.01 -1.84
C ARG A 109 1.55 0.82 -1.59
N LEU A 110 2.12 -0.37 -1.69
CA LEU A 110 1.39 -1.62 -1.44
C LEU A 110 1.05 -1.77 0.05
N ASP A 111 1.99 -1.45 0.93
CA ASP A 111 1.92 -1.66 2.38
C ASP A 111 1.04 -0.65 3.13
N THR A 112 0.50 0.35 2.44
CA THR A 112 -0.40 1.34 3.03
C THR A 112 -1.59 1.66 2.13
N ASP A 113 -1.38 2.17 0.92
CA ASP A 113 -2.47 2.62 0.04
C ASP A 113 -3.31 1.43 -0.45
N ILE A 114 -2.64 0.42 -1.03
CA ILE A 114 -3.30 -0.74 -1.60
C ILE A 114 -3.88 -1.61 -0.47
N GLU A 115 -3.13 -1.80 0.62
CA GLU A 115 -3.64 -2.53 1.78
C GLU A 115 -4.89 -1.88 2.35
N ALA A 116 -4.96 -0.54 2.43
CA ALA A 116 -6.16 0.16 2.90
C ALA A 116 -7.34 -0.02 1.96
N GLY A 117 -7.12 0.01 0.65
CA GLY A 117 -8.13 -0.32 -0.35
C GLY A 117 -8.67 -1.73 -0.15
N ASN A 118 -7.79 -2.72 -0.09
CA ASN A 118 -8.16 -4.12 0.08
C ASN A 118 -8.87 -4.40 1.41
N ARG A 119 -8.43 -3.79 2.52
CA ARG A 119 -9.11 -3.90 3.82
C ARG A 119 -10.51 -3.28 3.83
N GLY A 120 -10.73 -2.28 2.98
CA GLY A 120 -12.00 -1.59 2.85
C GLY A 120 -12.95 -2.21 1.83
N ASP A 121 -12.57 -3.30 1.17
CA ASP A 121 -13.30 -3.89 0.04
C ASP A 121 -13.50 -2.90 -1.13
N TYR A 122 -12.48 -2.06 -1.38
CA TYR A 122 -12.39 -1.19 -2.55
C TYR A 122 -11.54 -1.84 -3.63
N ASP A 123 -11.92 -1.65 -4.89
CA ASP A 123 -10.95 -1.83 -5.97
C ASP A 123 -9.77 -0.90 -5.77
N SER A 124 -8.57 -1.36 -6.15
CA SER A 124 -7.35 -0.59 -5.94
C SER A 124 -6.50 -0.48 -7.21
N LEU A 125 -5.89 0.69 -7.41
CA LEU A 125 -4.97 0.98 -8.51
C LEU A 125 -3.60 1.33 -7.95
N ALA A 126 -2.62 0.47 -8.22
CA ALA A 126 -1.22 0.80 -7.96
C ALA A 126 -0.63 1.59 -9.12
N VAL A 127 -0.02 2.75 -8.82
CA VAL A 127 0.72 3.58 -9.78
C VAL A 127 2.22 3.49 -9.53
N LEU A 128 3.02 3.46 -10.62
CA LEU A 128 4.48 3.26 -10.55
C LEU A 128 5.28 4.57 -10.44
N THR A 129 4.62 5.69 -10.18
CA THR A 129 5.26 7.01 -10.09
C THR A 129 5.94 7.29 -8.75
N GLY A 130 5.87 6.39 -7.79
CA GLY A 130 6.33 6.61 -6.41
C GLY A 130 7.26 5.50 -5.90
N VAL A 131 6.81 4.80 -4.87
CA VAL A 131 7.64 3.85 -4.09
C VAL A 131 7.63 2.45 -4.70
N THR A 132 6.46 1.94 -5.07
CA THR A 132 6.31 0.56 -5.56
C THR A 132 6.95 0.38 -6.94
N ASN A 133 7.66 -0.72 -7.10
CA ASN A 133 8.30 -1.12 -8.35
C ASN A 133 7.74 -2.48 -8.86
N PRO A 134 8.02 -2.85 -10.13
CA PRO A 134 7.53 -4.10 -10.72
C PRO A 134 7.88 -5.37 -9.92
N THR A 135 9.06 -5.43 -9.32
CA THR A 135 9.49 -6.60 -8.52
C THR A 135 8.65 -6.74 -7.27
N GLU A 136 8.40 -5.64 -6.55
CA GLU A 136 7.53 -5.63 -5.37
C GLU A 136 6.10 -6.05 -5.70
N LEU A 137 5.55 -5.62 -6.84
CA LEU A 137 4.24 -6.05 -7.31
C LEU A 137 4.17 -7.57 -7.52
N MET A 138 5.13 -8.15 -8.24
CA MET A 138 5.17 -9.59 -8.49
C MET A 138 5.33 -10.41 -7.20
N LEU A 139 6.04 -9.89 -6.20
CA LEU A 139 6.29 -10.55 -4.92
C LEU A 139 5.24 -10.21 -3.84
N ALA A 140 4.21 -9.44 -4.17
CA ALA A 140 3.21 -8.98 -3.22
C ALA A 140 2.40 -10.16 -2.63
N PRO A 141 2.31 -10.28 -1.29
CA PRO A 141 1.39 -11.21 -0.65
C PRO A 141 -0.06 -10.80 -0.96
N SER A 142 -1.01 -11.72 -0.85
CA SER A 142 -2.38 -11.56 -1.32
C SER A 142 -3.08 -10.29 -0.84
N HIS A 143 -2.88 -9.91 0.44
CA HIS A 143 -3.50 -8.71 1.03
C HIS A 143 -2.94 -7.37 0.53
N LEU A 144 -1.81 -7.39 -0.20
CA LEU A 144 -1.15 -6.22 -0.80
C LEU A 144 -1.27 -6.17 -2.33
N ARG A 145 -2.02 -7.09 -2.94
CA ARG A 145 -2.18 -7.13 -4.41
C ARG A 145 -3.22 -6.12 -4.86
N PRO A 146 -2.88 -5.19 -5.77
CA PRO A 146 -3.85 -4.26 -6.33
C PRO A 146 -4.78 -4.95 -7.32
N THR A 147 -5.99 -4.39 -7.53
CA THR A 147 -6.92 -4.79 -8.58
C THR A 147 -6.37 -4.40 -9.96
N PHE A 148 -5.81 -3.19 -10.06
CA PHE A 148 -5.28 -2.61 -11.30
C PHE A 148 -3.87 -2.07 -11.12
N ILE A 149 -3.13 -1.98 -12.23
CA ILE A 149 -1.75 -1.45 -12.26
C ILE A 149 -1.62 -0.48 -13.43
N ALA A 150 -1.16 0.74 -13.15
CA ALA A 150 -0.91 1.75 -14.18
C ALA A 150 0.49 2.38 -14.00
N PRO A 151 1.11 2.89 -15.08
CA PRO A 151 2.37 3.62 -14.95
C PRO A 151 2.18 4.89 -14.15
N ASP A 152 1.05 5.60 -14.36
CA ASP A 152 0.70 6.84 -13.68
C ASP A 152 -0.81 7.14 -13.77
N LEU A 153 -1.24 8.31 -13.24
CA LEU A 153 -2.63 8.72 -13.20
C LEU A 153 -3.23 9.11 -14.56
N ARG A 154 -2.45 9.23 -15.62
CA ARG A 154 -2.95 9.53 -16.97
C ARG A 154 -3.83 8.40 -17.51
N GLU A 155 -3.61 7.17 -17.03
CA GLU A 155 -4.42 6.00 -17.41
C GLU A 155 -5.78 5.89 -16.68
N LEU A 156 -6.14 6.81 -15.80
CA LEU A 156 -7.45 6.77 -15.11
C LEU A 156 -8.66 6.88 -16.05
N GLY A 157 -8.49 7.51 -17.20
CA GLY A 157 -9.53 7.62 -18.22
C GLY A 157 -9.58 6.46 -19.21
N GLU A 158 -8.67 5.51 -19.10
CA GLU A 158 -8.53 4.38 -20.02
C GLU A 158 -9.08 3.09 -19.42
N ALA A 159 -9.67 2.25 -20.28
CA ALA A 159 -10.10 0.92 -19.84
C ALA A 159 -8.86 0.08 -19.50
N GLN A 160 -8.77 -0.35 -18.24
CA GLN A 160 -7.68 -1.21 -17.80
C GLN A 160 -7.80 -2.59 -18.47
N PRO A 161 -6.70 -3.09 -19.08
CA PRO A 161 -6.73 -4.42 -19.70
C PRO A 161 -6.75 -5.49 -18.61
N GLU A 162 -7.61 -6.48 -18.78
CA GLU A 162 -7.71 -7.64 -17.90
C GLU A 162 -6.82 -8.77 -18.45
N PRO A 163 -5.81 -9.23 -17.68
CA PRO A 163 -5.05 -10.41 -18.06
C PRO A 163 -5.92 -11.66 -18.03
N VAL A 164 -5.80 -12.51 -19.05
CA VAL A 164 -6.57 -13.74 -19.19
C VAL A 164 -5.61 -14.93 -19.17
N ARG A 165 -5.95 -15.96 -18.41
CA ARG A 165 -5.21 -17.22 -18.36
C ARG A 165 -5.70 -18.20 -19.42
N ASP A 166 -4.80 -18.72 -20.24
CA ASP A 166 -5.09 -19.75 -21.22
C ASP A 166 -5.08 -21.18 -20.63
N GLU A 167 -5.42 -22.18 -21.47
CA GLU A 167 -5.44 -23.60 -21.07
C GLU A 167 -4.03 -24.17 -20.77
N SER A 168 -2.97 -23.54 -21.29
CA SER A 168 -1.60 -23.96 -21.04
C SER A 168 -1.05 -23.44 -19.70
N GLY A 169 -1.73 -22.50 -19.06
CA GLY A 169 -1.28 -21.84 -17.83
C GLY A 169 -0.54 -20.54 -18.08
N THR A 170 -0.55 -20.05 -19.33
CA THR A 170 0.04 -18.76 -19.70
C THR A 170 -0.97 -17.64 -19.46
N TRP A 171 -0.52 -16.56 -18.85
CA TRP A 171 -1.28 -15.34 -18.71
C TRP A 171 -1.04 -14.40 -19.89
N GLU A 172 -2.09 -13.96 -20.52
CA GLU A 172 -2.06 -13.05 -21.66
C GLU A 172 -2.68 -11.71 -21.29
N CYS A 173 -2.01 -10.61 -21.64
CA CYS A 173 -2.54 -9.25 -21.55
C CYS A 173 -2.26 -8.55 -22.88
N ARG A 174 -3.30 -8.37 -23.69
CA ARG A 174 -3.23 -7.83 -25.07
C ARG A 174 -2.19 -8.58 -25.92
N LYS A 175 -0.98 -8.00 -26.11
CA LYS A 175 0.09 -8.58 -26.95
C LYS A 175 1.23 -9.22 -26.17
N ALA A 176 1.20 -9.10 -24.86
CA ALA A 176 2.21 -9.65 -23.97
C ALA A 176 1.69 -10.89 -23.25
N SER A 177 2.61 -11.79 -22.91
CA SER A 177 2.30 -13.00 -22.16
C SER A 177 3.34 -13.28 -21.09
N ALA A 178 2.93 -13.99 -20.04
CA ALA A 178 3.82 -14.44 -18.96
C ALA A 178 3.40 -15.80 -18.45
N TRP A 179 4.37 -16.58 -17.95
CA TRP A 179 4.13 -17.93 -17.42
C TRP A 179 5.16 -18.26 -16.33
N PHE A 180 4.82 -19.20 -15.47
CA PHE A 180 5.73 -19.74 -14.47
C PHE A 180 6.24 -21.10 -14.92
N GLU A 181 7.56 -21.26 -15.02
CA GLU A 181 8.20 -22.49 -15.43
C GLU A 181 9.57 -22.66 -14.76
N ASN A 182 9.90 -23.89 -14.36
CA ASN A 182 11.20 -24.22 -13.75
C ASN A 182 11.60 -23.33 -12.54
N GLY A 183 10.61 -22.88 -11.76
CA GLY A 183 10.83 -22.05 -10.58
C GLY A 183 11.02 -20.56 -10.88
N GLN A 184 10.76 -20.12 -12.10
CA GLN A 184 10.92 -18.73 -12.54
C GLN A 184 9.67 -18.21 -13.26
N VAL A 185 9.41 -16.92 -13.12
CA VAL A 185 8.41 -16.19 -13.92
C VAL A 185 9.08 -15.69 -15.20
N HIS A 186 8.51 -16.03 -16.34
CA HIS A 186 8.92 -15.59 -17.65
C HIS A 186 7.93 -14.60 -18.22
N VAL A 187 8.41 -13.67 -19.06
CA VAL A 187 7.58 -12.67 -19.75
C VAL A 187 8.06 -12.48 -21.19
N SER A 188 7.13 -12.30 -22.12
CA SER A 188 7.45 -12.07 -23.53
C SER A 188 7.97 -10.66 -23.81
N ASP A 189 7.53 -9.66 -23.03
CA ASP A 189 7.92 -8.26 -23.18
C ASP A 189 8.12 -7.57 -21.82
N PRO A 190 9.36 -7.48 -21.32
CA PRO A 190 9.66 -6.84 -20.04
C PRO A 190 9.72 -5.30 -20.11
N THR A 191 9.35 -4.70 -21.24
CA THR A 191 9.36 -3.24 -21.42
C THR A 191 7.96 -2.65 -21.46
N SER A 192 6.90 -3.47 -21.44
CA SER A 192 5.53 -3.03 -21.54
C SER A 192 4.74 -3.21 -20.22
N MET A 193 3.77 -2.33 -20.01
CA MET A 193 2.80 -2.48 -18.91
C MET A 193 1.94 -3.74 -19.06
N ASP A 194 1.62 -4.14 -20.29
CA ASP A 194 0.85 -5.36 -20.54
C ASP A 194 1.67 -6.61 -20.14
N GLY A 195 3.00 -6.58 -20.39
CA GLY A 195 3.93 -7.60 -19.89
C GLY A 195 3.96 -7.66 -18.37
N LEU A 196 4.00 -6.51 -17.68
CA LEU A 196 3.96 -6.47 -16.22
C LEU A 196 2.63 -7.00 -15.69
N ARG A 197 1.49 -6.59 -16.25
CA ARG A 197 0.16 -7.09 -15.85
C ARG A 197 0.04 -8.61 -15.97
N ALA A 198 0.54 -9.18 -17.06
CA ALA A 198 0.60 -10.63 -17.23
C ALA A 198 1.56 -11.31 -16.23
N ALA A 199 2.75 -10.72 -16.01
CA ALA A 199 3.77 -11.29 -15.13
C ALA A 199 3.34 -11.29 -13.65
N VAL A 200 2.64 -10.26 -13.18
CA VAL A 200 2.11 -10.26 -11.80
C VAL A 200 1.06 -11.35 -11.60
N CYS A 201 0.19 -11.60 -12.58
CA CYS A 201 -0.79 -12.69 -12.50
C CYS A 201 -0.11 -14.06 -12.45
N ALA A 202 0.91 -14.29 -13.29
CA ALA A 202 1.67 -15.54 -13.28
C ALA A 202 2.44 -15.73 -11.96
N ALA A 203 3.04 -14.66 -11.42
CA ALA A 203 3.75 -14.70 -10.15
C ALA A 203 2.80 -14.99 -8.96
N TRP A 204 1.67 -14.29 -8.89
CA TRP A 204 0.71 -14.48 -7.82
C TRP A 204 0.08 -15.87 -7.84
N GLU A 205 -0.28 -16.38 -9.02
CA GLU A 205 -0.76 -17.76 -9.16
C GLU A 205 0.28 -18.78 -8.68
N ALA A 206 1.54 -18.63 -9.09
CA ALA A 206 2.61 -19.51 -8.67
C ALA A 206 2.82 -19.46 -7.14
N ALA A 207 2.83 -18.28 -6.55
CA ALA A 207 2.94 -18.09 -5.10
C ALA A 207 1.77 -18.73 -4.35
N ASP A 208 0.54 -18.56 -4.83
CA ASP A 208 -0.67 -19.15 -4.24
C ASP A 208 -0.68 -20.68 -4.35
N GLN A 209 0.01 -21.25 -5.35
CA GLN A 209 0.28 -22.67 -5.50
C GLN A 209 1.48 -23.18 -4.69
N GLY A 210 2.12 -22.30 -3.91
CA GLY A 210 3.19 -22.64 -2.98
C GLY A 210 4.61 -22.45 -3.52
N ALA A 211 4.79 -21.84 -4.70
CA ALA A 211 6.13 -21.51 -5.19
C ALA A 211 6.79 -20.45 -4.31
N GLN A 212 8.09 -20.63 -4.06
CA GLN A 212 8.91 -19.67 -3.32
C GLN A 212 9.52 -18.67 -4.32
N LEU A 213 8.90 -17.51 -4.46
CA LEU A 213 9.40 -16.45 -5.33
C LEU A 213 10.36 -15.52 -4.59
N SER A 214 11.28 -14.93 -5.35
CA SER A 214 12.25 -13.94 -4.89
C SER A 214 12.65 -13.02 -6.05
N GLU A 215 13.41 -11.97 -5.79
CA GLU A 215 13.94 -11.08 -6.83
C GLU A 215 14.73 -11.84 -7.94
N ALA A 216 15.36 -12.98 -7.59
CA ALA A 216 16.09 -13.80 -8.55
C ALA A 216 15.19 -14.69 -9.43
N THR A 217 13.91 -14.83 -9.09
CA THR A 217 12.96 -15.71 -9.80
C THR A 217 11.89 -14.96 -10.60
N VAL A 218 11.90 -13.63 -10.55
CA VAL A 218 10.99 -12.77 -11.31
C VAL A 218 11.76 -11.93 -12.31
N PRO A 219 11.15 -11.57 -13.47
CA PRO A 219 11.81 -10.78 -14.49
C PRO A 219 12.05 -9.34 -14.02
N VAL A 220 13.13 -8.73 -14.53
CA VAL A 220 13.41 -7.30 -14.36
C VAL A 220 12.68 -6.53 -15.46
N PHE A 221 11.91 -5.53 -15.06
CA PHE A 221 11.19 -4.66 -16.00
C PHE A 221 11.92 -3.34 -16.22
N ALA A 222 11.90 -2.87 -17.47
CA ALA A 222 12.39 -1.56 -17.89
C ALA A 222 11.21 -0.71 -18.40
N ILE A 223 10.30 -0.34 -17.48
CA ILE A 223 9.13 0.49 -17.77
C ILE A 223 9.47 1.92 -17.35
N GLU A 224 9.30 2.87 -18.27
CA GLU A 224 9.37 4.31 -17.95
C GLU A 224 8.00 4.76 -17.42
N ALA A 225 7.97 5.35 -16.20
CA ALA A 225 6.79 5.93 -15.58
C ALA A 225 6.56 7.38 -16.03
#